data_b80d694d94b2f5b0b98a9c01af765ae9
#
_entry.id   b80d694d94b2f5b0b98a9c01af765ae9
#
_cell.length_a   1.000
_cell.length_b   1.000
_cell.length_c   1.000
_cell.angle_alpha   90.00
_cell.angle_beta   90.00
_cell.angle_gamma   90.00
#
_symmetry.space_group_name_H-M   'P 1'
#
loop_
_entity.id
_entity.type
_entity.pdbx_description
1 polymer ?
#
loop_
_entity_poly.entity_id
_entity_poly.type
_entity_poly.pdbx_seq_one_letter_code
_entity_poly.pdbx_strand_id
1 'polypeptide(L)'
;MKKTSLVILFHVFAIIANAQITKVEIMATGLTCSMCSNAINKQLKTIDEVENVDIDLNKNLFIVRLKNNNTLSPKTFKDKVEKAGFFVGSMVLFINFTKQAVEDNKQIDKYIFIDTKAQTLNGVAKVRVLDKGYVTTKEHKKLAKSFARYTTYSKGNEGVFHLKAI
;
A
#
# COMPACT_ATOMS: atom_id res chain seq x y z
N MET A 1 59.67 -9.14 13.72
CA MET A 1 58.62 -10.03 13.22
C MET A 1 57.31 -9.28 13.35
N LYS A 2 56.80 -8.70 12.26
CA LYS A 2 55.58 -7.87 12.28
C LYS A 2 54.37 -8.78 11.95
N LYS A 3 53.50 -8.99 12.93
CA LYS A 3 52.22 -9.71 12.71
C LYS A 3 51.24 -8.72 12.12
N THR A 4 51.02 -8.75 10.82
CA THR A 4 49.96 -8.05 10.12
C THR A 4 48.66 -8.80 10.34
N SER A 5 47.85 -8.27 11.23
CA SER A 5 46.48 -8.75 11.49
C SER A 5 45.57 -8.27 10.33
N LEU A 6 45.22 -9.18 9.44
CA LEU A 6 44.31 -8.94 8.33
C LEU A 6 42.86 -8.97 8.88
N VAL A 7 42.33 -7.80 9.18
CA VAL A 7 40.91 -7.66 9.54
C VAL A 7 40.08 -7.74 8.27
N ILE A 8 39.54 -8.92 7.99
CA ILE A 8 38.53 -9.12 6.94
C ILE A 8 37.24 -8.53 7.43
N LEU A 9 36.95 -7.31 6.98
CA LEU A 9 35.68 -6.61 7.19
C LEU A 9 34.60 -7.31 6.34
N PHE A 10 33.92 -8.25 6.94
CA PHE A 10 32.78 -8.95 6.32
C PHE A 10 31.61 -7.96 6.21
N HIS A 11 31.49 -7.28 5.07
CA HIS A 11 30.30 -6.47 4.76
C HIS A 11 29.14 -7.43 4.52
N VAL A 12 28.36 -7.65 5.56
CA VAL A 12 27.03 -8.25 5.44
C VAL A 12 26.17 -7.25 4.66
N PHE A 13 26.07 -7.45 3.37
CA PHE A 13 25.12 -6.75 2.50
C PHE A 13 23.72 -7.25 2.93
N ALA A 14 23.11 -6.54 3.85
CA ALA A 14 21.70 -6.75 4.18
C ALA A 14 20.89 -6.45 2.92
N ILE A 15 20.47 -7.49 2.21
CA ILE A 15 19.48 -7.39 1.13
C ILE A 15 18.20 -6.92 1.79
N ILE A 16 17.96 -5.61 1.78
CA ILE A 16 16.70 -5.02 2.19
C ILE A 16 15.70 -5.48 1.14
N ALA A 17 14.89 -6.48 1.49
CA ALA A 17 13.76 -6.92 0.68
C ALA A 17 12.75 -5.78 0.65
N ASN A 18 12.88 -4.89 -0.34
CA ASN A 18 11.94 -3.78 -0.52
C ASN A 18 10.65 -4.32 -1.14
N ALA A 19 9.58 -4.27 -0.38
CA ALA A 19 8.22 -4.45 -0.87
C ALA A 19 7.83 -3.22 -1.70
N GLN A 20 8.01 -3.29 -3.02
CA GLN A 20 7.80 -2.17 -3.93
C GLN A 20 6.40 -2.19 -4.50
N ILE A 21 5.66 -1.09 -4.38
CA ILE A 21 4.36 -0.92 -5.04
C ILE A 21 4.60 -0.69 -6.54
N THR A 22 4.00 -1.52 -7.38
CA THR A 22 4.11 -1.42 -8.85
C THR A 22 2.88 -0.80 -9.49
N LYS A 23 1.71 -1.02 -8.87
CA LYS A 23 0.41 -0.50 -9.32
C LYS A 23 -0.50 -0.27 -8.13
N VAL A 24 -1.36 0.74 -8.21
CA VAL A 24 -2.43 0.99 -7.24
C VAL A 24 -3.75 1.09 -7.96
N GLU A 25 -4.77 0.42 -7.45
CA GLU A 25 -6.15 0.55 -7.88
C GLU A 25 -6.94 1.29 -6.79
N ILE A 26 -7.47 2.46 -7.12
CA ILE A 26 -8.17 3.34 -6.20
C ILE A 26 -9.61 3.50 -6.67
N MET A 27 -10.56 3.03 -5.90
CA MET A 27 -11.96 3.39 -6.09
C MET A 27 -12.25 4.62 -5.23
N ALA A 28 -12.59 5.73 -5.87
CA ALA A 28 -12.94 6.96 -5.17
C ALA A 28 -14.45 7.07 -4.95
N THR A 29 -14.85 7.80 -3.92
CA THR A 29 -16.25 8.06 -3.56
C THR A 29 -16.56 9.55 -3.58
N GLY A 30 -17.83 9.88 -3.76
CA GLY A 30 -18.29 11.28 -3.86
C GLY A 30 -18.25 11.84 -5.28
N LEU A 31 -17.89 11.03 -6.27
CA LEU A 31 -17.85 11.42 -7.68
C LEU A 31 -19.27 11.43 -8.25
N THR A 32 -19.68 12.57 -8.80
CA THR A 32 -20.98 12.75 -9.43
C THR A 32 -20.87 13.09 -10.92
N CYS A 33 -19.68 13.41 -11.41
CA CYS A 33 -19.47 13.80 -12.79
C CYS A 33 -18.03 13.52 -13.27
N SER A 34 -17.84 13.53 -14.60
CA SER A 34 -16.52 13.31 -15.23
C SER A 34 -15.48 14.36 -14.86
N MET A 35 -15.88 15.58 -14.56
CA MET A 35 -14.98 16.64 -14.08
C MET A 35 -14.35 16.29 -12.74
N CYS A 36 -15.11 15.61 -11.86
CA CYS A 36 -14.63 15.14 -10.57
C CYS A 36 -13.50 14.11 -10.75
N SER A 37 -13.70 13.16 -11.66
CA SER A 37 -12.68 12.17 -11.99
C SER A 37 -11.42 12.81 -12.56
N ASN A 38 -11.57 13.87 -13.38
CA ASN A 38 -10.44 14.60 -13.93
C ASN A 38 -9.63 15.34 -12.84
N ALA A 39 -10.29 15.86 -11.80
CA ALA A 39 -9.60 16.50 -10.67
C ALA A 39 -8.70 15.52 -9.93
N ILE A 40 -9.19 14.30 -9.65
CA ILE A 40 -8.38 13.23 -9.04
C ILE A 40 -7.22 12.82 -9.96
N ASN A 41 -7.50 12.62 -11.25
CA ASN A 41 -6.48 12.26 -12.23
C ASN A 41 -5.33 13.27 -12.27
N LYS A 42 -5.66 14.56 -12.30
CA LYS A 42 -4.66 15.64 -12.26
C LYS A 42 -3.81 15.56 -10.98
N GLN A 43 -4.41 15.34 -9.82
CA GLN A 43 -3.68 15.22 -8.56
C GLN A 43 -2.79 13.97 -8.53
N LEU A 44 -3.27 12.81 -8.98
CA LEU A 44 -2.45 11.60 -9.05
C LEU A 44 -1.26 11.75 -9.99
N LYS A 45 -1.41 12.43 -11.11
CA LYS A 45 -0.33 12.74 -12.07
C LYS A 45 0.71 13.73 -11.56
N THR A 46 0.48 14.40 -10.42
CA THR A 46 1.51 15.24 -9.76
C THR A 46 2.50 14.44 -8.91
N ILE A 47 2.37 13.13 -8.85
CA ILE A 47 3.33 12.25 -8.18
C ILE A 47 4.40 11.88 -9.22
N ASP A 48 5.65 12.24 -8.96
CA ASP A 48 6.75 12.09 -9.91
C ASP A 48 6.99 10.63 -10.33
N GLU A 49 6.72 9.68 -9.43
CA GLU A 49 6.87 8.26 -9.65
C GLU A 49 5.67 7.61 -10.37
N VAL A 50 4.64 8.37 -10.68
CA VAL A 50 3.51 7.88 -11.49
C VAL A 50 3.92 7.88 -12.96
N GLU A 51 3.81 6.72 -13.59
CA GLU A 51 4.03 6.52 -15.02
C GLU A 51 2.77 6.81 -15.83
N ASN A 52 1.64 6.24 -15.38
CA ASN A 52 0.35 6.41 -16.04
C ASN A 52 -0.82 6.31 -15.06
N VAL A 53 -1.93 6.96 -15.39
CA VAL A 53 -3.22 6.83 -14.70
C VAL A 53 -4.30 6.57 -15.72
N ASP A 54 -4.88 5.35 -15.66
CA ASP A 54 -6.06 4.96 -16.42
C ASP A 54 -7.31 5.13 -15.54
N ILE A 55 -8.45 5.48 -16.14
CA ILE A 55 -9.69 5.75 -15.42
C ILE A 55 -10.83 4.90 -16.00
N ASP A 56 -11.48 4.10 -15.16
CA ASP A 56 -12.78 3.49 -15.44
C ASP A 56 -13.87 4.34 -14.79
N LEU A 57 -14.52 5.16 -15.61
CA LEU A 57 -15.58 6.09 -15.12
C LEU A 57 -16.81 5.36 -14.60
N ASN A 58 -17.12 4.18 -15.12
CA ASN A 58 -18.29 3.41 -14.69
C ASN A 58 -18.13 2.86 -13.26
N LYS A 59 -16.88 2.59 -12.86
CA LYS A 59 -16.53 2.06 -11.55
C LYS A 59 -15.94 3.10 -10.62
N ASN A 60 -15.75 4.33 -11.08
CA ASN A 60 -14.98 5.36 -10.37
C ASN A 60 -13.60 4.85 -9.93
N LEU A 61 -12.96 4.05 -10.79
CA LEU A 61 -11.72 3.34 -10.52
C LEU A 61 -10.55 4.02 -11.25
N PHE A 62 -9.52 4.34 -10.48
CA PHE A 62 -8.24 4.86 -10.97
C PHE A 62 -7.19 3.77 -10.88
N ILE A 63 -6.56 3.45 -12.00
CA ILE A 63 -5.48 2.47 -12.10
C ILE A 63 -4.18 3.25 -12.29
N VAL A 64 -3.38 3.35 -11.23
CA VAL A 64 -2.14 4.11 -11.20
C VAL A 64 -0.97 3.15 -11.37
N ARG A 65 -0.22 3.29 -12.47
CA ARG A 65 1.01 2.54 -12.71
C ARG A 65 2.21 3.35 -12.25
N LEU A 66 3.18 2.69 -11.62
CA LEU A 66 4.31 3.34 -11.00
C LEU A 66 5.62 2.95 -11.68
N LYS A 67 6.53 3.91 -11.72
CA LYS A 67 7.91 3.68 -12.11
C LYS A 67 8.60 2.73 -11.13
N ASN A 68 9.60 2.02 -11.62
CA ASN A 68 10.44 1.16 -10.78
C ASN A 68 11.22 1.98 -9.75
N ASN A 69 11.65 1.34 -8.67
CA ASN A 69 12.47 1.92 -7.60
C ASN A 69 11.80 3.09 -6.85
N ASN A 70 10.44 3.11 -6.79
CA ASN A 70 9.73 4.06 -5.96
C ASN A 70 9.65 3.61 -4.50
N THR A 71 9.54 4.58 -3.60
CA THR A 71 9.39 4.38 -2.15
C THR A 71 8.03 4.84 -1.63
N LEU A 72 7.06 4.93 -2.53
CA LEU A 72 5.73 5.44 -2.23
C LEU A 72 5.00 4.60 -1.17
N SER A 73 4.11 5.25 -0.47
CA SER A 73 3.23 4.62 0.51
C SER A 73 1.76 4.79 0.11
N PRO A 74 0.86 3.96 0.63
CA PRO A 74 -0.58 4.15 0.42
C PRO A 74 -1.08 5.55 0.78
N LYS A 75 -0.45 6.18 1.78
CA LYS A 75 -0.78 7.54 2.22
C LYS A 75 -0.63 8.57 1.11
N THR A 76 0.40 8.47 0.29
CA THR A 76 0.65 9.40 -0.83
C THR A 76 -0.55 9.48 -1.77
N PHE A 77 -1.12 8.34 -2.13
CA PHE A 77 -2.27 8.30 -3.04
C PHE A 77 -3.55 8.80 -2.36
N LYS A 78 -3.78 8.41 -1.10
CA LYS A 78 -4.91 8.90 -0.32
C LYS A 78 -4.88 10.43 -0.22
N ASP A 79 -3.76 11.02 0.14
CA ASP A 79 -3.61 12.47 0.27
C ASP A 79 -3.90 13.21 -1.04
N LYS A 80 -3.54 12.63 -2.20
CA LYS A 80 -3.85 13.21 -3.52
C LYS A 80 -5.34 13.15 -3.86
N VAL A 81 -6.02 12.07 -3.50
CA VAL A 81 -7.48 11.95 -3.67
C VAL A 81 -8.20 12.96 -2.76
N GLU A 82 -7.78 13.06 -1.49
CA GLU A 82 -8.34 14.01 -0.53
C GLU A 82 -8.07 15.48 -0.93
N LYS A 83 -6.88 15.77 -1.46
CA LYS A 83 -6.55 17.09 -2.01
C LYS A 83 -7.42 17.48 -3.21
N ALA A 84 -7.91 16.51 -3.96
CA ALA A 84 -8.89 16.74 -5.02
C ALA A 84 -10.33 16.97 -4.48
N GLY A 85 -10.56 16.85 -3.16
CA GLY A 85 -11.86 17.02 -2.51
C GLY A 85 -12.70 15.75 -2.43
N PHE A 86 -12.11 14.56 -2.61
CA PHE A 86 -12.81 13.28 -2.64
C PHE A 86 -12.25 12.31 -1.59
N PHE A 87 -12.88 11.14 -1.45
CA PHE A 87 -12.47 10.13 -0.49
C PHE A 87 -12.17 8.80 -1.17
N VAL A 88 -11.27 8.03 -0.56
CA VAL A 88 -10.98 6.66 -0.99
C VAL A 88 -12.08 5.74 -0.46
N GLY A 89 -12.72 5.00 -1.34
CA GLY A 89 -13.70 3.96 -1.00
C GLY A 89 -13.09 2.57 -0.97
N SER A 90 -12.03 2.33 -1.74
CA SER A 90 -11.21 1.12 -1.71
C SER A 90 -9.84 1.40 -2.30
N MET A 91 -8.80 0.83 -1.72
CA MET A 91 -7.45 0.88 -2.25
C MET A 91 -6.84 -0.52 -2.28
N VAL A 92 -6.40 -0.92 -3.46
CA VAL A 92 -5.73 -2.19 -3.71
C VAL A 92 -4.33 -1.90 -4.23
N LEU A 93 -3.33 -2.51 -3.61
CA LEU A 93 -1.94 -2.38 -3.99
C LEU A 93 -1.48 -3.65 -4.69
N PHE A 94 -0.64 -3.48 -5.69
CA PHE A 94 0.11 -4.54 -6.32
C PHE A 94 1.56 -4.34 -5.89
N ILE A 95 2.04 -5.21 -5.01
CA ILE A 95 3.35 -5.10 -4.37
C ILE A 95 4.22 -6.26 -4.85
N ASN A 96 5.40 -5.93 -5.33
CA ASN A 96 6.39 -6.92 -5.69
C ASN A 96 7.17 -7.36 -4.45
N PHE A 97 7.07 -8.64 -4.10
CA PHE A 97 7.76 -9.25 -2.97
C PHE A 97 8.85 -10.20 -3.44
N THR A 98 9.95 -10.25 -2.72
CA THR A 98 11.04 -11.21 -2.95
C THR A 98 11.02 -12.25 -1.84
N LYS A 99 10.40 -13.43 -2.10
CA LYS A 99 10.29 -14.57 -1.16
C LYS A 99 9.92 -14.15 0.28
N GLN A 100 8.86 -13.33 0.42
CA GLN A 100 8.45 -12.81 1.71
C GLN A 100 7.43 -13.74 2.36
N ALA A 101 7.78 -14.32 3.51
CA ALA A 101 6.83 -15.08 4.33
C ALA A 101 5.86 -14.12 5.02
N VAL A 102 4.56 -14.30 4.79
CA VAL A 102 3.47 -13.57 5.42
C VAL A 102 2.57 -14.51 6.18
N GLU A 103 2.05 -14.05 7.30
CA GLU A 103 1.09 -14.75 8.14
C GLU A 103 0.21 -13.76 8.89
N ASP A 104 -0.84 -14.25 9.52
CA ASP A 104 -1.77 -13.40 10.25
C ASP A 104 -1.08 -12.61 11.37
N ASN A 105 -1.38 -11.32 11.46
CA ASN A 105 -0.83 -10.36 12.43
C ASN A 105 0.71 -10.18 12.37
N LYS A 106 1.34 -10.53 11.26
CA LYS A 106 2.77 -10.32 11.05
C LYS A 106 3.04 -8.97 10.41
N GLN A 107 3.95 -8.24 11.03
CA GLN A 107 4.44 -6.98 10.46
C GLN A 107 5.67 -7.23 9.57
N ILE A 108 5.66 -6.61 8.40
CA ILE A 108 6.74 -6.58 7.43
C ILE A 108 6.91 -5.14 6.98
N ASP A 109 7.99 -4.49 7.39
CA ASP A 109 8.20 -3.07 7.20
C ASP A 109 7.01 -2.25 7.74
N LYS A 110 6.36 -1.47 6.91
CA LYS A 110 5.17 -0.64 7.23
C LYS A 110 3.84 -1.40 7.06
N TYR A 111 3.86 -2.68 6.75
CA TYR A 111 2.66 -3.48 6.48
C TYR A 111 2.42 -4.53 7.55
N ILE A 112 1.19 -4.64 8.03
CA ILE A 112 0.71 -5.73 8.89
C ILE A 112 -0.33 -6.51 8.11
N PHE A 113 -0.08 -7.80 7.91
CA PHE A 113 -1.05 -8.68 7.27
C PHE A 113 -2.06 -9.16 8.30
N ILE A 114 -3.36 -8.98 8.01
CA ILE A 114 -4.46 -9.43 8.86
C ILE A 114 -5.44 -10.31 8.07
N ASP A 115 -6.04 -11.26 8.76
CA ASP A 115 -6.94 -12.25 8.15
C ASP A 115 -6.31 -12.93 6.92
N THR A 116 -5.02 -13.25 7.04
CA THR A 116 -4.19 -13.81 5.97
C THR A 116 -3.62 -15.15 6.39
N LYS A 117 -3.87 -16.19 5.58
CA LYS A 117 -3.24 -17.52 5.81
C LYS A 117 -1.73 -17.42 5.60
N ALA A 118 -0.98 -18.19 6.40
CA ALA A 118 0.47 -18.30 6.25
C ALA A 118 0.84 -18.76 4.83
N GLN A 119 1.64 -17.95 4.14
CA GLN A 119 2.09 -18.21 2.77
C GLN A 119 3.39 -17.44 2.46
N THR A 120 4.07 -17.86 1.41
CA THR A 120 5.23 -17.11 0.90
C THR A 120 4.80 -16.32 -0.35
N LEU A 121 4.90 -14.99 -0.29
CA LEU A 121 4.69 -14.13 -1.43
C LEU A 121 6.00 -14.01 -2.22
N ASN A 122 5.92 -14.22 -3.53
CA ASN A 122 7.04 -14.10 -4.45
C ASN A 122 6.53 -13.51 -5.77
N GLY A 123 7.10 -12.38 -6.20
CA GLY A 123 6.58 -11.60 -7.32
C GLY A 123 5.46 -10.64 -6.89
N VAL A 124 4.61 -10.24 -7.84
CA VAL A 124 3.55 -9.25 -7.60
C VAL A 124 2.36 -9.88 -6.89
N ALA A 125 2.13 -9.47 -5.66
CA ALA A 125 0.95 -9.84 -4.88
C ALA A 125 -0.08 -8.71 -4.87
N LYS A 126 -1.35 -9.10 -4.90
CA LYS A 126 -2.50 -8.19 -4.81
C LYS A 126 -2.97 -8.14 -3.36
N VAL A 127 -2.96 -6.95 -2.77
CA VAL A 127 -3.32 -6.75 -1.37
C VAL A 127 -4.25 -5.55 -1.21
N ARG A 128 -5.22 -5.64 -0.32
CA ARG A 128 -6.15 -4.55 -0.04
C ARG A 128 -5.79 -3.87 1.26
N VAL A 129 -5.78 -2.53 1.26
CA VAL A 129 -5.60 -1.72 2.47
C VAL A 129 -6.93 -1.61 3.20
N LEU A 130 -6.94 -1.90 4.51
CA LEU A 130 -8.18 -2.00 5.31
C LEU A 130 -8.35 -0.86 6.32
N ASP A 131 -7.37 0.02 6.46
CA ASP A 131 -7.39 1.10 7.45
C ASP A 131 -8.44 2.17 7.18
N LYS A 132 -8.75 2.94 8.21
CA LYS A 132 -9.63 4.10 8.13
C LYS A 132 -9.14 5.09 7.07
N GLY A 133 -10.05 5.49 6.17
CA GLY A 133 -9.73 6.38 5.06
C GLY A 133 -9.23 5.67 3.79
N TYR A 134 -9.07 4.33 3.83
CA TYR A 134 -8.75 3.48 2.66
C TYR A 134 -9.91 2.57 2.26
N VAL A 135 -10.93 2.53 3.06
CA VAL A 135 -12.23 1.88 2.83
C VAL A 135 -13.34 2.84 3.20
N THR A 136 -14.59 2.55 2.77
CA THR A 136 -15.73 3.40 3.15
C THR A 136 -15.92 3.41 4.66
N THR A 137 -16.49 4.50 5.20
CA THR A 137 -16.79 4.60 6.64
C THR A 137 -17.69 3.46 7.15
N LYS A 138 -18.65 3.02 6.33
CA LYS A 138 -19.54 1.90 6.66
C LYS A 138 -18.76 0.58 6.74
N GLU A 139 -17.88 0.36 5.78
CA GLU A 139 -17.01 -0.84 5.76
C GLU A 139 -16.04 -0.82 6.93
N HIS A 140 -15.35 0.30 7.18
CA HIS A 140 -14.43 0.43 8.31
C HIS A 140 -15.08 0.10 9.65
N LYS A 141 -16.33 0.56 9.89
CA LYS A 141 -17.09 0.21 11.11
C LYS A 141 -17.31 -1.30 11.26
N LYS A 142 -17.54 -2.02 10.16
CA LYS A 142 -17.67 -3.49 10.17
C LYS A 142 -16.32 -4.17 10.43
N LEU A 143 -15.27 -3.73 9.73
CA LEU A 143 -13.92 -4.27 9.88
C LEU A 143 -13.39 -4.05 11.30
N ALA A 144 -13.63 -2.88 11.90
CA ALA A 144 -13.22 -2.57 13.27
C ALA A 144 -13.83 -3.55 14.29
N LYS A 145 -15.06 -4.01 14.07
CA LYS A 145 -15.68 -5.05 14.90
C LYS A 145 -15.07 -6.43 14.66
N SER A 146 -14.90 -6.80 13.38
CA SER A 146 -14.37 -8.10 12.99
C SER A 146 -12.90 -8.27 13.38
N PHE A 147 -12.14 -7.19 13.38
CA PHE A 147 -10.70 -7.16 13.62
C PHE A 147 -10.33 -6.56 15.00
N ALA A 148 -11.29 -6.47 15.91
CA ALA A 148 -11.05 -5.98 17.28
C ALA A 148 -9.95 -6.74 18.03
N ARG A 149 -9.71 -8.01 17.66
CA ARG A 149 -8.62 -8.85 18.21
C ARG A 149 -7.22 -8.35 17.84
N TYR A 150 -7.08 -7.57 16.76
CA TYR A 150 -5.80 -7.01 16.35
C TYR A 150 -5.62 -5.63 17.00
N THR A 151 -4.81 -5.57 18.05
CA THR A 151 -4.60 -4.33 18.83
C THR A 151 -4.03 -3.19 18.00
N THR A 152 -3.19 -3.50 17.00
CA THR A 152 -2.63 -2.52 16.06
C THR A 152 -3.71 -1.89 15.18
N TYR A 153 -4.68 -2.69 14.70
CA TYR A 153 -5.79 -2.21 13.88
C TYR A 153 -6.75 -1.31 14.68
N SER A 154 -7.05 -1.69 15.92
CA SER A 154 -8.00 -0.95 16.76
C SER A 154 -7.46 0.39 17.26
N LYS A 155 -6.14 0.49 17.52
CA LYS A 155 -5.50 1.73 18.01
C LYS A 155 -5.13 2.70 16.89
N GLY A 156 -4.96 2.22 15.66
CA GLY A 156 -4.44 2.99 14.53
C GLY A 156 -2.98 3.43 14.78
N ASN A 157 -2.07 3.00 13.95
CA ASN A 157 -0.66 3.43 14.02
C ASN A 157 -0.36 4.29 12.80
N GLU A 158 0.13 5.51 13.00
CA GLU A 158 0.60 6.32 11.88
C GLU A 158 1.77 5.63 11.17
N GLY A 159 1.70 5.59 9.84
CA GLY A 159 2.75 5.00 9.00
C GLY A 159 2.72 3.48 8.87
N VAL A 160 1.80 2.80 9.55
CA VAL A 160 1.58 1.35 9.42
C VAL A 160 0.25 1.09 8.74
N PHE A 161 0.21 0.13 7.82
CA PHE A 161 -0.96 -0.20 7.01
C PHE A 161 -1.35 -1.65 7.20
N HIS A 162 -2.63 -1.89 7.47
CA HIS A 162 -3.17 -3.24 7.59
C HIS A 162 -3.63 -3.74 6.24
N LEU A 163 -3.05 -4.84 5.80
CA LEU A 163 -3.26 -5.43 4.49
C LEU A 163 -3.94 -6.79 4.59
N LYS A 164 -4.81 -7.07 3.64
CA LYS A 164 -5.34 -8.41 3.37
C LYS A 164 -4.95 -8.84 1.97
N ALA A 165 -4.36 -10.03 1.85
CA ALA A 165 -4.09 -10.65 0.55
C ALA A 165 -5.42 -11.06 -0.14
N ILE A 166 -5.56 -10.81 -1.46
CA ILE A 166 -6.77 -11.07 -2.25
C ILE A 166 -6.43 -11.70 -3.59
#